data_3074268dfb8d26f6a1f82bf9565e6a21
#
_entry.id   3074268dfb8d26f6a1f82bf9565e6a21
#
_cell.length_a   1.000
_cell.length_b   1.000
_cell.length_c   1.000
_cell.angle_alpha   90.00
_cell.angle_beta   90.00
_cell.angle_gamma   90.00
#
_symmetry.space_group_name_H-M   'P 1'
#
loop_
_entity.id
_entity.type
_entity.pdbx_description
1 polymer ?
#
loop_
_entity_poly.entity_id
_entity_poly.type
_entity_poly.pdbx_seq_one_letter_code
_entity_poly.pdbx_strand_id
1 'polypeptide(L)'
;MKDILQELNSRRGEASLGGGQRRVDAQHAKGKLTARERIELLLDEGSFEEYDMFVTHRCNDFGMQDQKPHGDGVVTGWGTINGRQVYVFSQDFTVLGGSVSHTHAMKICKVMDMAVQNGAPVIGINDSGGARIQEGVDSLAGYGEVFQRNIEASGVVPQISVITGPCAGGAVYSPAMTDFIFMVRDSSYMFVTGPDVVKTVTNEVVSAEELGGASTHTKKSSVADGAFENDVEAMAEIRRLVDFLPLSNREPVPVRPFFDDPDRTETSLDTLVPDNPNTPYDMKELITKIADEGDFYEIQADFAKNMVTGFIRLEGRTVGVVANQPMVLAGCLDIDSSRKAARFVRFCDCFEIPILTLVDVPGFLPGTSQEHDGVIKHGAKLLFAYGEATVPKVTVITRKAYGGAYVVMSSKHLRGDVSYAWPTSEIAVMGAKGATEILYRSELDDPEKIAQRTADYEDRFANPFVAAERGFIDEVIQPRSTRKRVSRAFAALRNKRRSLPWKKHDNIPL
;
A
#
# COMPACT_ATOMS: atom_id res chain seq x y z
N MET A 1 -11.09 50.57 -7.05
CA MET A 1 -10.61 49.47 -6.19
C MET A 1 -11.77 48.69 -5.59
N LYS A 2 -12.74 49.34 -4.90
CA LYS A 2 -13.85 48.62 -4.25
C LYS A 2 -14.68 47.80 -5.22
N ASP A 3 -15.03 48.36 -6.37
CA ASP A 3 -15.81 47.64 -7.42
C ASP A 3 -15.02 46.46 -8.02
N ILE A 4 -13.71 46.64 -8.22
CA ILE A 4 -12.81 45.58 -8.72
C ILE A 4 -12.73 44.42 -7.72
N LEU A 5 -12.62 44.71 -6.43
CA LEU A 5 -12.61 43.69 -5.37
C LEU A 5 -13.95 42.95 -5.27
N GLN A 6 -15.05 43.72 -5.43
CA GLN A 6 -16.38 43.10 -5.45
C GLN A 6 -16.58 42.17 -6.65
N GLU A 7 -16.14 42.56 -7.86
CA GLU A 7 -16.13 41.69 -9.02
C GLU A 7 -15.29 40.43 -8.82
N LEU A 8 -14.08 40.55 -8.23
CA LEU A 8 -13.22 39.41 -7.91
C LEU A 8 -13.93 38.43 -6.95
N ASN A 9 -14.57 38.97 -5.91
CA ASN A 9 -15.29 38.13 -4.94
C ASN A 9 -16.50 37.43 -5.55
N SER A 10 -17.22 38.12 -6.46
CA SER A 10 -18.32 37.50 -7.22
C SER A 10 -17.84 36.33 -8.06
N ARG A 11 -16.78 36.52 -8.84
CA ARG A 11 -16.19 35.46 -9.69
C ARG A 11 -15.63 34.28 -8.88
N ARG A 12 -15.02 34.57 -7.73
CA ARG A 12 -14.58 33.53 -6.80
C ARG A 12 -15.76 32.73 -6.23
N GLY A 13 -16.84 33.41 -5.86
CA GLY A 13 -18.05 32.77 -5.39
C GLY A 13 -18.65 31.83 -6.46
N GLU A 14 -18.76 32.31 -7.70
CA GLU A 14 -19.22 31.50 -8.84
C GLU A 14 -18.33 30.27 -9.08
N ALA A 15 -17.01 30.48 -9.13
CA ALA A 15 -16.05 29.40 -9.31
C ALA A 15 -16.11 28.35 -8.18
N SER A 16 -16.34 28.78 -6.94
CA SER A 16 -16.45 27.89 -5.78
C SER A 16 -17.69 27.01 -5.80
N LEU A 17 -18.77 27.43 -6.47
CA LEU A 17 -19.98 26.63 -6.62
C LEU A 17 -19.87 25.51 -7.66
N GLY A 18 -18.78 25.47 -8.44
CA GLY A 18 -18.57 24.44 -9.44
C GLY A 18 -19.72 24.35 -10.45
N GLY A 19 -20.48 23.25 -10.43
CA GLY A 19 -21.65 23.05 -11.30
C GLY A 19 -22.92 23.77 -10.86
N GLY A 20 -22.85 24.59 -9.79
CA GLY A 20 -23.96 25.37 -9.24
C GLY A 20 -24.71 24.65 -8.10
N GLN A 21 -25.41 25.44 -7.26
CA GLN A 21 -26.04 24.98 -6.02
C GLN A 21 -26.91 23.73 -6.18
N ARG A 22 -27.72 23.67 -7.22
CA ARG A 22 -28.61 22.51 -7.48
C ARG A 22 -27.82 21.20 -7.62
N ARG A 23 -26.64 21.23 -8.26
CA ARG A 23 -25.78 20.04 -8.44
C ARG A 23 -25.02 19.71 -7.15
N VAL A 24 -24.64 20.71 -6.39
CA VAL A 24 -24.06 20.54 -5.04
C VAL A 24 -25.07 19.85 -4.12
N ASP A 25 -26.33 20.35 -4.08
CA ASP A 25 -27.40 19.73 -3.28
C ASP A 25 -27.67 18.26 -3.70
N ALA A 26 -27.63 17.96 -5.00
CA ALA A 26 -27.77 16.61 -5.52
C ALA A 26 -26.59 15.68 -5.14
N GLN A 27 -25.40 16.24 -4.98
CA GLN A 27 -24.20 15.51 -4.47
C GLN A 27 -24.38 15.17 -2.99
N HIS A 28 -24.76 16.16 -2.18
CA HIS A 28 -25.04 15.96 -0.75
C HIS A 28 -26.19 14.99 -0.48
N ALA A 29 -27.26 15.03 -1.29
CA ALA A 29 -28.37 14.10 -1.17
C ALA A 29 -27.97 12.62 -1.40
N LYS A 30 -26.82 12.38 -2.02
CA LYS A 30 -26.21 11.04 -2.17
C LYS A 30 -25.21 10.70 -1.06
N GLY A 31 -25.09 11.53 -0.02
CA GLY A 31 -24.11 11.35 1.05
C GLY A 31 -22.67 11.63 0.64
N LYS A 32 -22.44 12.31 -0.50
CA LYS A 32 -21.11 12.64 -1.02
C LYS A 32 -20.77 14.11 -0.76
N LEU A 33 -19.52 14.38 -0.45
CA LEU A 33 -18.99 15.74 -0.34
C LEU A 33 -18.63 16.30 -1.74
N THR A 34 -18.51 17.64 -1.82
CA THR A 34 -17.96 18.31 -2.99
C THR A 34 -16.45 18.19 -3.04
N ALA A 35 -15.85 18.49 -4.19
CA ALA A 35 -14.40 18.49 -4.35
C ALA A 35 -13.69 19.41 -3.35
N ARG A 36 -14.26 20.58 -3.04
CA ARG A 36 -13.70 21.56 -2.10
C ARG A 36 -13.81 21.10 -0.65
N GLU A 37 -14.97 20.59 -0.24
CA GLU A 37 -15.18 20.06 1.12
C GLU A 37 -14.21 18.91 1.43
N ARG A 38 -13.92 18.04 0.44
CA ARG A 38 -12.91 16.98 0.57
C ARG A 38 -11.51 17.54 0.80
N ILE A 39 -11.12 18.60 0.09
CA ILE A 39 -9.83 19.28 0.27
C ILE A 39 -9.77 19.95 1.66
N GLU A 40 -10.84 20.60 2.09
CA GLU A 40 -10.92 21.24 3.41
C GLU A 40 -10.77 20.23 4.57
N LEU A 41 -11.32 19.02 4.41
CA LEU A 41 -11.13 17.93 5.38
C LEU A 41 -9.73 17.30 5.34
N LEU A 42 -9.13 17.25 4.14
CA LEU A 42 -7.83 16.63 3.94
C LEU A 42 -6.69 17.50 4.47
N LEU A 43 -6.75 18.79 4.24
CA LEU A 43 -5.66 19.72 4.55
C LEU A 43 -5.84 20.39 5.91
N ASP A 44 -4.77 20.96 6.42
CA ASP A 44 -4.82 21.78 7.62
C ASP A 44 -5.64 23.05 7.37
N GLU A 45 -6.41 23.48 8.35
CA GLU A 45 -7.30 24.63 8.24
C GLU A 45 -6.53 25.88 7.74
N GLY A 46 -7.05 26.51 6.69
CA GLY A 46 -6.48 27.73 6.11
C GLY A 46 -5.17 27.54 5.33
N SER A 47 -4.69 26.29 5.14
CA SER A 47 -3.43 26.03 4.44
C SER A 47 -3.57 25.91 2.92
N PHE A 48 -4.80 25.78 2.39
CA PHE A 48 -5.02 25.52 0.98
C PHE A 48 -4.77 26.73 0.11
N GLU A 49 -3.86 26.59 -0.85
CA GLU A 49 -3.58 27.57 -1.90
C GLU A 49 -4.00 27.00 -3.25
N GLU A 50 -5.14 27.51 -3.77
CA GLU A 50 -5.71 27.04 -5.03
C GLU A 50 -4.99 27.62 -6.23
N TYR A 51 -4.73 26.78 -7.24
CA TYR A 51 -4.21 27.18 -8.54
C TYR A 51 -5.26 27.01 -9.64
N ASP A 52 -5.23 27.92 -10.61
CA ASP A 52 -6.03 27.84 -11.84
C ASP A 52 -7.54 27.81 -11.61
N MET A 53 -8.05 28.49 -10.55
CA MET A 53 -9.46 28.57 -10.21
C MET A 53 -10.33 29.07 -11.38
N PHE A 54 -9.83 30.01 -12.20
CA PHE A 54 -10.58 30.63 -13.29
C PHE A 54 -10.31 30.01 -14.67
N VAL A 55 -9.51 28.98 -14.76
CA VAL A 55 -9.24 28.30 -16.03
C VAL A 55 -10.50 27.63 -16.53
N THR A 56 -10.73 27.70 -17.85
CA THR A 56 -11.86 27.09 -18.55
C THR A 56 -11.37 26.26 -19.73
N HIS A 57 -12.15 25.26 -20.14
CA HIS A 57 -11.83 24.46 -21.32
C HIS A 57 -11.88 25.31 -22.63
N ARG A 58 -11.27 24.79 -23.71
CA ARG A 58 -11.16 25.46 -24.98
C ARG A 58 -12.09 24.90 -26.08
N CYS A 59 -12.87 23.86 -25.74
CA CYS A 59 -13.80 23.24 -26.67
C CYS A 59 -14.89 24.22 -27.12
N ASN A 60 -15.18 24.25 -28.42
CA ASN A 60 -16.22 25.06 -29.03
C ASN A 60 -17.26 24.21 -29.80
N ASP A 61 -17.11 22.88 -29.80
CA ASP A 61 -18.04 21.95 -30.44
C ASP A 61 -19.16 21.54 -29.51
N PHE A 62 -20.24 21.01 -30.06
CA PHE A 62 -21.39 20.44 -29.32
C PHE A 62 -22.00 21.39 -28.27
N GLY A 63 -21.99 22.71 -28.50
CA GLY A 63 -22.54 23.70 -27.57
C GLY A 63 -21.65 24.02 -26.37
N MET A 64 -20.43 23.52 -26.36
CA MET A 64 -19.49 23.76 -25.27
C MET A 64 -18.99 25.21 -25.17
N GLN A 65 -19.06 25.97 -26.28
CA GLN A 65 -18.71 27.38 -26.27
C GLN A 65 -19.57 28.22 -25.29
N ASP A 66 -20.81 27.78 -25.04
CA ASP A 66 -21.76 28.43 -24.13
C ASP A 66 -21.71 27.91 -22.69
N GLN A 67 -20.88 26.90 -22.42
CA GLN A 67 -20.72 26.25 -21.12
C GLN A 67 -19.24 26.26 -20.73
N LYS A 68 -18.78 27.38 -20.15
CA LYS A 68 -17.39 27.60 -19.74
C LYS A 68 -17.26 27.66 -18.21
N PRO A 69 -17.49 26.53 -17.47
CA PRO A 69 -17.38 26.54 -16.04
C PRO A 69 -15.93 26.83 -15.58
N HIS A 70 -15.79 27.68 -14.59
CA HIS A 70 -14.50 27.96 -14.00
C HIS A 70 -13.91 26.70 -13.33
N GLY A 71 -12.60 26.55 -13.40
CA GLY A 71 -11.86 25.41 -12.86
C GLY A 71 -11.95 24.13 -13.67
N ASP A 72 -12.84 24.08 -14.68
CA ASP A 72 -13.03 22.96 -15.61
C ASP A 72 -13.14 21.57 -14.95
N GLY A 73 -13.87 21.49 -13.86
CA GLY A 73 -14.20 20.22 -13.20
C GLY A 73 -13.09 19.61 -12.35
N VAL A 74 -12.05 20.36 -12.01
CA VAL A 74 -11.02 19.93 -11.05
C VAL A 74 -10.49 21.09 -10.22
N VAL A 75 -10.46 20.92 -8.90
CA VAL A 75 -9.82 21.84 -7.96
C VAL A 75 -8.39 21.37 -7.73
N THR A 76 -7.42 22.26 -7.92
CA THR A 76 -5.98 21.93 -7.86
C THR A 76 -5.23 22.94 -7.04
N GLY A 77 -4.22 22.50 -6.30
CA GLY A 77 -3.38 23.37 -5.49
C GLY A 77 -2.46 22.61 -4.55
N TRP A 78 -2.05 23.25 -3.49
CA TRP A 78 -1.23 22.66 -2.43
C TRP A 78 -1.70 23.15 -1.05
N GLY A 79 -1.28 22.46 -0.04
CA GLY A 79 -1.49 22.82 1.35
C GLY A 79 -0.64 21.98 2.27
N THR A 80 -1.02 21.88 3.54
CA THR A 80 -0.29 21.06 4.50
C THR A 80 -1.18 20.01 5.16
N ILE A 81 -0.57 18.91 5.56
CA ILE A 81 -1.14 17.89 6.45
C ILE A 81 -0.20 17.81 7.65
N ASN A 82 -0.70 18.17 8.84
CA ASN A 82 0.11 18.23 10.06
C ASN A 82 1.40 19.08 9.87
N GLY A 83 1.26 20.23 9.18
CA GLY A 83 2.35 21.15 8.86
C GLY A 83 3.29 20.70 7.74
N ARG A 84 3.04 19.56 7.09
CA ARG A 84 3.88 19.00 6.03
C ARG A 84 3.24 19.23 4.66
N GLN A 85 4.02 19.73 3.70
CA GLN A 85 3.53 20.12 2.38
C GLN A 85 3.03 18.91 1.57
N VAL A 86 1.88 19.08 0.91
CA VAL A 86 1.32 18.13 -0.07
C VAL A 86 0.70 18.89 -1.23
N TYR A 87 0.70 18.28 -2.41
CA TYR A 87 -0.03 18.75 -3.57
C TYR A 87 -1.30 17.93 -3.76
N VAL A 88 -2.39 18.59 -4.16
CA VAL A 88 -3.70 17.95 -4.24
C VAL A 88 -4.43 18.35 -5.51
N PHE A 89 -5.13 17.41 -6.09
CA PHE A 89 -6.21 17.67 -7.04
C PHE A 89 -7.47 16.91 -6.61
N SER A 90 -8.63 17.54 -6.80
CA SER A 90 -9.93 16.94 -6.50
C SER A 90 -10.88 17.16 -7.67
N GLN A 91 -11.33 16.08 -8.29
CA GLN A 91 -12.27 16.14 -9.40
C GLN A 91 -13.67 16.48 -8.90
N ASP A 92 -14.31 17.44 -9.59
CA ASP A 92 -15.64 17.94 -9.24
C ASP A 92 -16.70 17.33 -10.14
N PHE A 93 -17.39 16.32 -9.63
CA PHE A 93 -18.46 15.65 -10.36
C PHE A 93 -19.64 16.57 -10.69
N THR A 94 -19.80 17.69 -9.99
CA THR A 94 -20.86 18.67 -10.25
C THR A 94 -20.64 19.41 -11.58
N VAL A 95 -19.38 19.44 -12.06
CA VAL A 95 -18.99 20.08 -13.32
C VAL A 95 -18.82 19.02 -14.41
N LEU A 96 -19.77 18.94 -15.33
CA LEU A 96 -19.73 18.02 -16.48
C LEU A 96 -19.43 16.57 -16.09
N GLY A 97 -19.92 16.12 -14.91
CA GLY A 97 -19.66 14.77 -14.38
C GLY A 97 -18.20 14.50 -14.04
N GLY A 98 -17.41 15.54 -13.74
CA GLY A 98 -15.98 15.40 -13.48
C GLY A 98 -15.18 14.91 -14.70
N SER A 99 -15.77 14.96 -15.90
CA SER A 99 -15.11 14.45 -17.11
C SER A 99 -13.83 15.23 -17.43
N VAL A 100 -12.82 14.48 -17.86
CA VAL A 100 -11.47 15.03 -18.09
C VAL A 100 -11.37 15.59 -19.50
N SER A 101 -11.18 16.90 -19.60
CA SER A 101 -10.76 17.62 -20.80
C SER A 101 -9.24 17.68 -20.87
N HIS A 102 -8.69 18.16 -21.98
CA HIS A 102 -7.27 18.48 -22.04
C HIS A 102 -6.87 19.52 -20.97
N THR A 103 -7.67 20.58 -20.82
CA THR A 103 -7.42 21.64 -19.82
C THR A 103 -7.48 21.13 -18.38
N HIS A 104 -8.48 20.32 -18.06
CA HIS A 104 -8.60 19.62 -16.77
C HIS A 104 -7.33 18.80 -16.47
N ALA A 105 -6.88 17.99 -17.45
CA ALA A 105 -5.67 17.19 -17.32
C ALA A 105 -4.42 18.06 -17.10
N MET A 106 -4.27 19.17 -17.83
CA MET A 106 -3.11 20.06 -17.68
C MET A 106 -3.05 20.75 -16.31
N LYS A 107 -4.18 21.01 -15.65
CA LYS A 107 -4.22 21.47 -14.26
C LYS A 107 -3.66 20.40 -13.32
N ILE A 108 -4.04 19.14 -13.50
CA ILE A 108 -3.50 18.01 -12.72
C ILE A 108 -1.99 17.89 -12.97
N CYS A 109 -1.57 17.91 -14.23
CA CYS A 109 -0.15 17.84 -14.61
C CYS A 109 0.69 18.92 -13.93
N LYS A 110 0.19 20.16 -13.88
CA LYS A 110 0.87 21.28 -13.22
C LYS A 110 1.17 21.00 -11.75
N VAL A 111 0.20 20.52 -10.98
CA VAL A 111 0.43 20.23 -9.56
C VAL A 111 1.31 19.00 -9.35
N MET A 112 1.25 18.01 -10.24
CA MET A 112 2.17 16.86 -10.22
C MET A 112 3.61 17.29 -10.53
N ASP A 113 3.83 18.12 -11.54
CA ASP A 113 5.15 18.68 -11.87
C ASP A 113 5.73 19.46 -10.68
N MET A 114 4.91 20.30 -10.04
CA MET A 114 5.31 21.06 -8.86
C MET A 114 5.63 20.15 -7.67
N ALA A 115 4.87 19.09 -7.46
CA ALA A 115 5.11 18.12 -6.39
C ALA A 115 6.46 17.44 -6.55
N VAL A 116 6.79 16.96 -7.74
CA VAL A 116 8.08 16.33 -8.06
C VAL A 116 9.24 17.31 -7.88
N GLN A 117 9.08 18.56 -8.36
CA GLN A 117 10.12 19.58 -8.24
C GLN A 117 10.38 19.97 -6.79
N ASN A 118 9.35 20.05 -5.95
CA ASN A 118 9.45 20.44 -4.55
C ASN A 118 9.68 19.25 -3.59
N GLY A 119 9.56 18.01 -4.08
CA GLY A 119 9.71 16.83 -3.23
C GLY A 119 8.57 16.68 -2.21
N ALA A 120 7.32 16.75 -2.66
CA ALA A 120 6.13 16.62 -1.83
C ALA A 120 5.13 15.61 -2.42
N PRO A 121 4.36 14.90 -1.58
CA PRO A 121 3.36 13.92 -2.05
C PRO A 121 2.29 14.56 -2.94
N VAL A 122 1.75 13.74 -3.87
CA VAL A 122 0.56 14.05 -4.65
C VAL A 122 -0.62 13.23 -4.15
N ILE A 123 -1.72 13.90 -3.83
CA ILE A 123 -2.97 13.26 -3.42
C ILE A 123 -4.04 13.60 -4.45
N GLY A 124 -4.52 12.58 -5.16
CA GLY A 124 -5.62 12.70 -6.12
C GLY A 124 -6.93 12.21 -5.54
N ILE A 125 -7.95 13.08 -5.48
CA ILE A 125 -9.30 12.72 -5.11
C ILE A 125 -10.12 12.58 -6.39
N ASN A 126 -10.48 11.34 -6.72
CA ASN A 126 -11.03 10.96 -8.01
C ASN A 126 -12.55 10.78 -7.95
N ASP A 127 -13.27 11.54 -8.78
CA ASP A 127 -14.74 11.48 -8.93
C ASP A 127 -15.07 11.91 -10.36
N SER A 128 -14.97 10.98 -11.33
CA SER A 128 -14.99 11.31 -12.76
C SER A 128 -15.69 10.27 -13.60
N GLY A 129 -16.54 10.73 -14.51
CA GLY A 129 -17.14 9.88 -15.53
C GLY A 129 -16.19 9.44 -16.66
N GLY A 130 -14.91 9.84 -16.63
CA GLY A 130 -13.92 9.48 -17.63
C GLY A 130 -13.60 10.62 -18.62
N ALA A 131 -13.23 10.27 -19.86
CA ALA A 131 -12.87 11.25 -20.89
C ALA A 131 -14.06 12.14 -21.29
N ARG A 132 -13.81 13.43 -21.49
CA ARG A 132 -14.80 14.36 -22.02
C ARG A 132 -14.97 14.13 -23.53
N ILE A 133 -16.04 13.43 -23.91
CA ILE A 133 -16.29 12.99 -25.31
C ILE A 133 -16.41 14.14 -26.29
N GLN A 134 -16.85 15.29 -25.85
CA GLN A 134 -16.97 16.50 -26.70
C GLN A 134 -15.61 17.01 -27.19
N GLU A 135 -14.51 16.68 -26.51
CA GLU A 135 -13.15 17.07 -26.91
C GLU A 135 -12.43 16.00 -27.73
N GLY A 136 -13.04 14.80 -27.87
CA GLY A 136 -12.46 13.73 -28.66
C GLY A 136 -11.05 13.35 -28.25
N VAL A 137 -10.11 13.33 -29.19
CA VAL A 137 -8.73 12.90 -28.95
C VAL A 137 -7.93 13.82 -28.02
N ASP A 138 -8.33 15.09 -27.88
CA ASP A 138 -7.66 16.03 -26.97
C ASP A 138 -7.81 15.60 -25.50
N SER A 139 -8.98 15.04 -25.16
CA SER A 139 -9.19 14.42 -23.85
C SER A 139 -8.25 13.22 -23.61
N LEU A 140 -8.05 12.37 -24.62
CA LEU A 140 -7.11 11.25 -24.53
C LEU A 140 -5.66 11.70 -24.42
N ALA A 141 -5.28 12.74 -25.14
CA ALA A 141 -3.96 13.37 -25.01
C ALA A 141 -3.73 13.87 -23.58
N GLY A 142 -4.75 14.51 -22.99
CA GLY A 142 -4.70 14.93 -21.58
C GLY A 142 -4.45 13.77 -20.61
N TYR A 143 -5.15 12.65 -20.80
CA TYR A 143 -4.86 11.43 -19.99
C TYR A 143 -3.44 10.93 -20.18
N GLY A 144 -2.93 10.90 -21.42
CA GLY A 144 -1.55 10.49 -21.70
C GLY A 144 -0.53 11.34 -20.95
N GLU A 145 -0.75 12.65 -20.88
CA GLU A 145 0.09 13.59 -20.12
C GLU A 145 0.07 13.31 -18.60
N VAL A 146 -1.09 12.97 -18.03
CA VAL A 146 -1.20 12.58 -16.62
C VAL A 146 -0.50 11.25 -16.38
N PHE A 147 -0.69 10.24 -17.24
CA PHE A 147 -0.04 8.94 -17.11
C PHE A 147 1.49 9.05 -17.13
N GLN A 148 2.03 9.86 -18.04
CA GLN A 148 3.47 10.09 -18.10
C GLN A 148 4.01 10.65 -16.79
N ARG A 149 3.28 11.59 -16.16
CA ARG A 149 3.67 12.17 -14.87
C ARG A 149 3.54 11.19 -13.70
N ASN A 150 2.54 10.30 -13.71
CA ASN A 150 2.49 9.21 -12.73
C ASN A 150 3.75 8.33 -12.81
N ILE A 151 4.20 8.01 -14.03
CA ILE A 151 5.42 7.21 -14.25
C ILE A 151 6.66 7.95 -13.77
N GLU A 152 6.80 9.24 -14.10
CA GLU A 152 7.94 10.06 -13.70
C GLU A 152 8.00 10.34 -12.19
N ALA A 153 6.84 10.44 -11.53
CA ALA A 153 6.73 10.63 -10.09
C ALA A 153 6.94 9.33 -9.29
N SER A 154 6.82 8.17 -9.92
CA SER A 154 6.92 6.86 -9.27
C SER A 154 8.30 6.66 -8.61
N GLY A 155 8.29 6.38 -7.30
CA GLY A 155 9.51 6.26 -6.50
C GLY A 155 10.23 7.58 -6.24
N VAL A 156 9.68 8.73 -6.63
CA VAL A 156 10.23 10.07 -6.38
C VAL A 156 9.47 10.78 -5.27
N VAL A 157 8.14 10.84 -5.39
CA VAL A 157 7.24 11.36 -4.36
C VAL A 157 6.10 10.36 -4.15
N PRO A 158 5.59 10.20 -2.93
CA PRO A 158 4.42 9.35 -2.69
C PRO A 158 3.21 9.85 -3.49
N GLN A 159 2.53 8.94 -4.15
CA GLN A 159 1.31 9.19 -4.91
C GLN A 159 0.14 8.43 -4.26
N ILE A 160 -0.90 9.14 -3.86
CA ILE A 160 -2.06 8.57 -3.18
C ILE A 160 -3.32 8.92 -3.96
N SER A 161 -4.10 7.91 -4.30
CA SER A 161 -5.39 8.07 -4.96
C SER A 161 -6.53 7.71 -4.01
N VAL A 162 -7.54 8.57 -3.94
CA VAL A 162 -8.77 8.33 -3.19
C VAL A 162 -9.93 8.38 -4.17
N ILE A 163 -10.63 7.26 -4.31
CA ILE A 163 -11.77 7.14 -5.21
C ILE A 163 -13.05 7.39 -4.41
N THR A 164 -13.69 8.51 -4.68
CA THR A 164 -14.85 9.01 -3.92
C THR A 164 -16.14 9.02 -4.73
N GLY A 165 -16.06 8.53 -5.97
CA GLY A 165 -17.18 8.42 -6.88
C GLY A 165 -16.86 7.49 -8.04
N PRO A 166 -17.57 7.61 -9.19
CA PRO A 166 -17.22 6.89 -10.39
C PRO A 166 -15.79 7.17 -10.85
N CYS A 167 -15.10 6.12 -11.30
CA CYS A 167 -13.80 6.19 -11.94
C CYS A 167 -13.81 5.14 -13.06
N ALA A 168 -14.09 5.55 -14.30
CA ALA A 168 -14.38 4.64 -15.41
C ALA A 168 -13.51 4.90 -16.63
N GLY A 169 -13.28 3.87 -17.42
CA GLY A 169 -12.50 3.95 -18.65
C GLY A 169 -11.05 4.36 -18.42
N GLY A 170 -10.55 5.33 -19.17
CA GLY A 170 -9.18 5.83 -19.01
C GLY A 170 -8.85 6.38 -17.63
N ALA A 171 -9.86 6.81 -16.87
CA ALA A 171 -9.69 7.37 -15.54
C ALA A 171 -9.09 6.38 -14.51
N VAL A 172 -9.22 5.06 -14.72
CA VAL A 172 -8.74 4.05 -13.77
C VAL A 172 -7.22 3.87 -13.81
N TYR A 173 -6.57 4.21 -14.93
CA TYR A 173 -5.14 3.89 -15.10
C TYR A 173 -4.22 4.83 -14.33
N SER A 174 -4.57 6.12 -14.20
CA SER A 174 -3.78 7.04 -13.37
C SER A 174 -3.75 6.56 -11.90
N PRO A 175 -4.88 6.30 -11.22
CA PRO A 175 -4.85 5.69 -9.89
C PRO A 175 -4.10 4.36 -9.83
N ALA A 176 -4.26 3.49 -10.83
CA ALA A 176 -3.60 2.18 -10.85
C ALA A 176 -2.06 2.25 -10.87
N MET A 177 -1.49 3.39 -11.28
CA MET A 177 -0.05 3.64 -11.27
C MET A 177 0.45 4.34 -10.00
N THR A 178 -0.45 4.77 -9.11
CA THR A 178 -0.07 5.40 -7.84
C THR A 178 0.36 4.37 -6.79
N ASP A 179 0.95 4.82 -5.70
CA ASP A 179 1.48 3.94 -4.66
C ASP A 179 0.38 3.33 -3.80
N PHE A 180 -0.66 4.12 -3.49
CA PHE A 180 -1.81 3.70 -2.69
C PHE A 180 -3.11 4.13 -3.33
N ILE A 181 -4.10 3.23 -3.28
CA ILE A 181 -5.45 3.47 -3.77
C ILE A 181 -6.45 3.14 -2.66
N PHE A 182 -7.27 4.11 -2.30
CA PHE A 182 -8.34 3.94 -1.33
C PHE A 182 -9.70 4.23 -1.97
N MET A 183 -10.72 3.54 -1.53
CA MET A 183 -12.07 3.66 -2.05
C MET A 183 -13.07 4.00 -0.95
N VAL A 184 -14.14 4.71 -1.29
CA VAL A 184 -15.28 4.93 -0.41
C VAL A 184 -16.35 3.90 -0.75
N ARG A 185 -16.85 3.16 0.25
CA ARG A 185 -17.86 2.11 0.08
C ARG A 185 -19.15 2.67 -0.49
N ASP A 186 -19.84 1.88 -1.28
CA ASP A 186 -21.19 2.13 -1.84
C ASP A 186 -21.34 3.39 -2.68
N SER A 187 -20.29 4.22 -2.81
CA SER A 187 -20.30 5.46 -3.58
C SER A 187 -19.23 5.53 -4.66
N SER A 188 -18.20 4.70 -4.57
CA SER A 188 -17.08 4.69 -5.50
C SER A 188 -16.97 3.39 -6.29
N TYR A 189 -16.61 3.51 -7.56
CA TYR A 189 -16.47 2.37 -8.47
C TYR A 189 -15.28 2.59 -9.39
N MET A 190 -14.51 1.52 -9.65
CA MET A 190 -13.45 1.50 -10.65
C MET A 190 -13.70 0.34 -11.62
N PHE A 191 -13.80 0.64 -12.92
CA PHE A 191 -13.89 -0.39 -13.95
C PHE A 191 -13.45 0.17 -15.32
N VAL A 192 -12.94 -0.68 -16.17
CA VAL A 192 -12.58 -0.28 -17.56
C VAL A 192 -13.83 0.08 -18.35
N THR A 193 -14.89 -0.72 -18.20
CA THR A 193 -16.22 -0.47 -18.79
C THR A 193 -17.31 -0.78 -17.78
N GLY A 194 -18.38 0.02 -17.77
CA GLY A 194 -19.48 -0.15 -16.83
C GLY A 194 -20.39 -1.36 -17.10
N PRO A 195 -21.32 -1.66 -16.19
CA PRO A 195 -22.20 -2.83 -16.26
C PRO A 195 -22.98 -2.97 -17.57
N ASP A 196 -23.44 -1.86 -18.17
CA ASP A 196 -24.21 -1.88 -19.41
C ASP A 196 -23.38 -2.38 -20.61
N VAL A 197 -22.09 -1.98 -20.68
CA VAL A 197 -21.19 -2.46 -21.72
C VAL A 197 -20.83 -3.93 -21.49
N VAL A 198 -20.59 -4.33 -20.24
CA VAL A 198 -20.36 -5.74 -19.88
C VAL A 198 -21.54 -6.58 -20.32
N LYS A 199 -22.78 -6.17 -20.00
CA LYS A 199 -23.98 -6.88 -20.42
C LYS A 199 -24.11 -7.00 -21.95
N THR A 200 -23.76 -5.93 -22.66
CA THR A 200 -23.87 -5.92 -24.14
C THR A 200 -22.83 -6.84 -24.80
N VAL A 201 -21.61 -6.91 -24.25
CA VAL A 201 -20.48 -7.62 -24.88
C VAL A 201 -20.40 -9.08 -24.40
N THR A 202 -20.58 -9.32 -23.10
CA THR A 202 -20.39 -10.67 -22.50
C THR A 202 -21.68 -11.36 -22.10
N ASN A 203 -22.84 -10.65 -22.17
CA ASN A 203 -24.15 -11.07 -21.64
C ASN A 203 -24.20 -11.29 -20.14
N GLU A 204 -23.20 -10.82 -19.39
CA GLU A 204 -23.20 -10.87 -17.93
C GLU A 204 -24.06 -9.74 -17.36
N VAL A 205 -24.89 -10.07 -16.39
CA VAL A 205 -25.69 -9.09 -15.63
C VAL A 205 -25.01 -8.92 -14.26
N VAL A 206 -24.43 -7.76 -14.05
CA VAL A 206 -23.64 -7.44 -12.86
C VAL A 206 -23.97 -6.01 -12.41
N SER A 207 -24.00 -5.78 -11.09
CA SER A 207 -24.11 -4.43 -10.54
C SER A 207 -22.76 -3.70 -10.58
N ALA A 208 -22.79 -2.37 -10.47
CA ALA A 208 -21.55 -1.57 -10.39
C ALA A 208 -20.68 -1.95 -9.18
N GLU A 209 -21.33 -2.24 -8.03
CA GLU A 209 -20.63 -2.67 -6.81
C GLU A 209 -19.96 -4.06 -6.99
N GLU A 210 -20.64 -5.02 -7.61
CA GLU A 210 -20.07 -6.34 -7.87
C GLU A 210 -18.96 -6.30 -8.92
N LEU A 211 -19.08 -5.45 -9.93
CA LEU A 211 -18.11 -5.32 -11.02
C LEU A 211 -16.82 -4.64 -10.53
N GLY A 212 -16.95 -3.50 -9.86
CA GLY A 212 -15.81 -2.66 -9.52
C GLY A 212 -15.99 -1.79 -8.28
N GLY A 213 -16.81 -2.20 -7.32
CA GLY A 213 -16.96 -1.51 -6.03
C GLY A 213 -15.79 -1.76 -5.10
N ALA A 214 -15.80 -1.05 -3.98
CA ALA A 214 -14.74 -1.11 -2.97
C ALA A 214 -14.46 -2.52 -2.46
N SER A 215 -15.51 -3.33 -2.23
CA SER A 215 -15.36 -4.71 -1.76
C SER A 215 -14.69 -5.61 -2.79
N THR A 216 -14.96 -5.42 -4.07
CA THR A 216 -14.31 -6.19 -5.15
C THR A 216 -12.83 -5.86 -5.23
N HIS A 217 -12.48 -4.58 -5.18
CA HIS A 217 -11.09 -4.14 -5.36
C HIS A 217 -10.21 -4.33 -4.12
N THR A 218 -10.79 -4.32 -2.91
CA THR A 218 -10.03 -4.62 -1.68
C THR A 218 -9.87 -6.10 -1.37
N LYS A 219 -10.75 -6.99 -1.92
CA LYS A 219 -10.75 -8.42 -1.54
C LYS A 219 -10.34 -9.36 -2.66
N LYS A 220 -10.63 -9.00 -3.94
CA LYS A 220 -10.45 -9.91 -5.07
C LYS A 220 -9.33 -9.47 -6.00
N SER A 221 -9.37 -8.22 -6.49
CA SER A 221 -8.43 -7.74 -7.51
C SER A 221 -7.13 -7.16 -6.96
N SER A 222 -7.11 -6.79 -5.68
CA SER A 222 -6.01 -6.04 -5.03
C SER A 222 -5.72 -4.65 -5.63
N VAL A 223 -6.62 -4.09 -6.38
CA VAL A 223 -6.46 -2.75 -6.96
C VAL A 223 -6.50 -1.69 -5.86
N ALA A 224 -7.38 -1.84 -4.86
CA ALA A 224 -7.48 -0.92 -3.74
C ALA A 224 -6.78 -1.47 -2.49
N ASP A 225 -6.04 -0.61 -1.81
CA ASP A 225 -5.29 -0.92 -0.59
C ASP A 225 -6.16 -0.84 0.67
N GLY A 226 -7.30 -0.17 0.58
CA GLY A 226 -8.28 -0.08 1.67
C GLY A 226 -9.58 0.60 1.23
N ALA A 227 -10.60 0.49 2.07
CA ALA A 227 -11.88 1.12 1.83
C ALA A 227 -12.46 1.68 3.13
N PHE A 228 -13.14 2.82 3.02
CA PHE A 228 -13.70 3.59 4.13
C PHE A 228 -15.20 3.78 3.94
N GLU A 229 -15.92 3.99 5.04
CA GLU A 229 -17.38 4.08 5.01
C GLU A 229 -17.91 5.37 4.36
N ASN A 230 -17.12 6.45 4.40
CA ASN A 230 -17.50 7.75 3.86
C ASN A 230 -16.29 8.63 3.55
N ASP A 231 -16.54 9.79 2.91
CA ASP A 231 -15.51 10.76 2.54
C ASP A 231 -14.75 11.29 3.76
N VAL A 232 -15.42 11.49 4.90
CA VAL A 232 -14.81 12.06 6.12
C VAL A 232 -13.78 11.10 6.70
N GLU A 233 -14.14 9.84 6.85
CA GLU A 233 -13.24 8.78 7.30
C GLU A 233 -12.07 8.61 6.34
N ALA A 234 -12.34 8.61 5.03
CA ALA A 234 -11.30 8.52 4.01
C ALA A 234 -10.27 9.63 4.16
N MET A 235 -10.69 10.89 4.27
CA MET A 235 -9.75 12.02 4.42
C MET A 235 -8.95 11.93 5.72
N ALA A 236 -9.57 11.52 6.83
CA ALA A 236 -8.89 11.32 8.11
C ALA A 236 -7.80 10.23 8.03
N GLU A 237 -8.12 9.10 7.40
CA GLU A 237 -7.16 8.00 7.26
C GLU A 237 -6.02 8.31 6.26
N ILE A 238 -6.29 9.10 5.22
CA ILE A 238 -5.22 9.60 4.33
C ILE A 238 -4.28 10.55 5.09
N ARG A 239 -4.81 11.44 5.93
CA ARG A 239 -3.98 12.29 6.81
C ARG A 239 -3.09 11.44 7.72
N ARG A 240 -3.65 10.37 8.29
CA ARG A 240 -2.90 9.42 9.13
C ARG A 240 -1.81 8.69 8.34
N LEU A 241 -2.10 8.25 7.10
CA LEU A 241 -1.09 7.61 6.24
C LEU A 241 0.07 8.57 5.93
N VAL A 242 -0.22 9.80 5.51
CA VAL A 242 0.80 10.81 5.20
C VAL A 242 1.74 11.05 6.39
N ASP A 243 1.25 10.89 7.60
CA ASP A 243 2.06 11.02 8.83
C ASP A 243 3.16 9.95 8.96
N PHE A 244 2.96 8.79 8.36
CA PHE A 244 3.98 7.73 8.32
C PHE A 244 4.99 7.92 7.19
N LEU A 245 4.64 8.62 6.12
CA LEU A 245 5.44 8.65 4.90
C LEU A 245 6.46 9.80 4.90
N PRO A 246 7.68 9.61 4.35
CA PRO A 246 8.52 10.73 3.96
C PRO A 246 7.84 11.55 2.85
N LEU A 247 8.20 12.81 2.69
CA LEU A 247 7.63 13.65 1.63
C LEU A 247 8.16 13.28 0.24
N SER A 248 9.37 12.74 0.17
CA SER A 248 9.99 12.30 -1.08
C SER A 248 11.08 11.26 -0.81
N ASN A 249 11.62 10.66 -1.87
CA ASN A 249 12.76 9.75 -1.80
C ASN A 249 14.08 10.41 -1.33
N ARG A 250 14.08 11.72 -1.18
CA ARG A 250 15.26 12.50 -0.71
C ARG A 250 15.20 12.85 0.77
N GLU A 251 14.09 12.56 1.42
CA GLU A 251 13.89 12.85 2.84
C GLU A 251 13.92 11.56 3.67
N PRO A 252 14.45 11.61 4.89
CA PRO A 252 14.33 10.50 5.81
C PRO A 252 12.87 10.31 6.25
N VAL A 253 12.58 9.13 6.80
CA VAL A 253 11.29 8.88 7.46
C VAL A 253 11.00 9.94 8.53
N PRO A 254 9.74 10.37 8.67
CA PRO A 254 9.36 11.34 9.69
C PRO A 254 9.65 10.80 11.09
N VAL A 255 9.96 11.73 12.00
CA VAL A 255 10.15 11.44 13.43
C VAL A 255 9.02 12.12 14.20
N ARG A 256 8.24 11.34 14.92
CA ARG A 256 7.15 11.80 15.76
C ARG A 256 7.52 11.71 17.25
N PRO A 257 6.99 12.57 18.10
CA PRO A 257 7.06 12.33 19.53
C PRO A 257 6.46 10.97 19.88
N PHE A 258 7.06 10.27 20.82
CA PHE A 258 6.59 8.99 21.32
C PHE A 258 6.71 8.97 22.85
N PHE A 259 5.88 8.17 23.51
CA PHE A 259 5.78 8.12 24.97
C PHE A 259 6.22 6.76 25.51
N ASP A 260 6.33 5.75 24.66
CA ASP A 260 6.79 4.41 25.03
C ASP A 260 8.27 4.41 25.44
N ASP A 261 8.60 3.69 26.52
CA ASP A 261 9.99 3.44 26.88
C ASP A 261 10.68 2.63 25.77
N PRO A 262 11.78 3.13 25.17
CA PRO A 262 12.55 2.39 24.16
C PRO A 262 13.04 1.02 24.63
N ASP A 263 13.30 0.89 25.90
CA ASP A 263 13.83 -0.33 26.51
C ASP A 263 12.75 -1.23 27.14
N ARG A 264 11.45 -0.88 27.01
CA ARG A 264 10.39 -1.72 27.57
C ARG A 264 10.42 -3.14 27.01
N THR A 265 10.13 -4.07 27.88
CA THR A 265 9.95 -5.48 27.55
C THR A 265 8.46 -5.83 27.62
N GLU A 266 8.01 -6.73 26.75
CA GLU A 266 6.61 -7.15 26.66
C GLU A 266 6.50 -8.63 27.06
N THR A 267 6.24 -8.89 28.34
CA THR A 267 6.24 -10.25 28.91
C THR A 267 5.18 -11.16 28.30
N SER A 268 4.07 -10.59 27.79
CA SER A 268 3.02 -11.36 27.16
C SER A 268 3.44 -12.02 25.83
N LEU A 269 4.56 -11.58 25.24
CA LEU A 269 5.13 -12.22 24.07
C LEU A 269 5.74 -13.60 24.35
N ASP A 270 6.16 -13.86 25.58
CA ASP A 270 6.76 -15.17 25.95
C ASP A 270 5.75 -16.32 25.83
N THR A 271 4.46 -16.03 25.81
CA THR A 271 3.37 -17.00 25.68
C THR A 271 2.52 -16.80 24.42
N LEU A 272 2.94 -15.92 23.51
CA LEU A 272 2.19 -15.64 22.29
C LEU A 272 2.18 -16.84 21.34
N VAL A 273 3.32 -17.47 21.15
CA VAL A 273 3.44 -18.67 20.32
C VAL A 273 3.03 -19.89 21.16
N PRO A 274 1.98 -20.63 20.74
CA PRO A 274 1.56 -21.82 21.47
C PRO A 274 2.61 -22.94 21.44
N ASP A 275 2.67 -23.75 22.51
CA ASP A 275 3.55 -24.93 22.59
C ASP A 275 3.26 -25.94 21.47
N ASN A 276 1.98 -26.09 21.08
CA ASN A 276 1.62 -26.93 19.94
C ASN A 276 1.93 -26.20 18.63
N PRO A 277 2.85 -26.68 17.80
CA PRO A 277 3.27 -26.05 16.56
C PRO A 277 2.17 -25.94 15.49
N ASN A 278 1.07 -26.64 15.67
CA ASN A 278 -0.10 -26.60 14.76
C ASN A 278 -1.19 -25.65 15.24
N THR A 279 -1.08 -25.07 16.42
CA THR A 279 -2.03 -24.08 16.93
C THR A 279 -1.64 -22.70 16.38
N PRO A 280 -2.54 -22.03 15.63
CA PRO A 280 -2.27 -20.68 15.12
C PRO A 280 -2.30 -19.64 16.23
N TYR A 281 -1.65 -18.50 15.98
CA TYR A 281 -1.72 -17.28 16.78
C TYR A 281 -1.80 -16.07 15.85
N ASP A 282 -2.23 -14.93 16.38
CA ASP A 282 -2.36 -13.69 15.59
C ASP A 282 -1.04 -12.91 15.60
N MET A 283 -0.39 -12.84 14.43
CA MET A 283 0.84 -12.07 14.26
C MET A 283 0.63 -10.57 14.47
N LYS A 284 -0.58 -10.06 14.28
CA LYS A 284 -0.90 -8.64 14.52
C LYS A 284 -0.77 -8.27 16.00
N GLU A 285 -0.97 -9.23 16.89
CA GLU A 285 -0.74 -9.04 18.34
C GLU A 285 0.73 -8.72 18.63
N LEU A 286 1.67 -9.43 17.98
CA LEU A 286 3.09 -9.10 18.07
C LEU A 286 3.37 -7.71 17.52
N ILE A 287 2.84 -7.38 16.32
CA ILE A 287 3.07 -6.09 15.68
C ILE A 287 2.62 -4.93 16.59
N THR A 288 1.41 -5.00 17.12
CA THR A 288 0.89 -3.94 18.00
C THR A 288 1.63 -3.84 19.32
N LYS A 289 2.06 -4.96 19.89
CA LYS A 289 2.81 -4.98 21.16
C LYS A 289 4.21 -4.37 21.04
N ILE A 290 4.85 -4.45 19.87
CA ILE A 290 6.17 -3.85 19.68
C ILE A 290 6.11 -2.41 19.14
N ALA A 291 5.00 -2.00 18.53
CA ALA A 291 4.81 -0.65 18.01
C ALA A 291 4.75 0.40 19.13
N ASP A 292 5.19 1.63 18.84
CA ASP A 292 4.98 2.77 19.71
C ASP A 292 3.47 2.96 19.90
N GLU A 293 3.02 3.07 21.16
CA GLU A 293 1.62 3.24 21.57
C GLU A 293 0.65 2.20 20.95
N GLY A 294 1.17 1.09 20.40
CA GLY A 294 0.38 0.07 19.70
C GLY A 294 -0.17 0.52 18.34
N ASP A 295 0.35 1.63 17.78
CA ASP A 295 -0.15 2.20 16.53
C ASP A 295 0.34 1.41 15.32
N PHE A 296 -0.61 0.77 14.62
CA PHE A 296 -0.35 0.00 13.40
C PHE A 296 -1.29 0.46 12.29
N TYR A 297 -0.73 0.91 11.17
CA TYR A 297 -1.45 1.26 9.96
C TYR A 297 -1.33 0.13 8.94
N GLU A 298 -2.35 -0.74 8.88
CA GLU A 298 -2.35 -1.90 7.99
C GLU A 298 -2.72 -1.51 6.56
N ILE A 299 -1.96 -2.01 5.58
CA ILE A 299 -2.20 -1.86 4.14
C ILE A 299 -2.73 -3.18 3.59
N GLN A 300 -3.78 -3.12 2.76
CA GLN A 300 -4.44 -4.30 2.17
C GLN A 300 -4.91 -5.33 3.20
N ALA A 301 -5.52 -4.85 4.28
CA ALA A 301 -6.00 -5.72 5.37
C ALA A 301 -6.99 -6.81 4.91
N ASP A 302 -7.74 -6.56 3.84
CA ASP A 302 -8.76 -7.47 3.32
C ASP A 302 -8.27 -8.39 2.19
N PHE A 303 -7.07 -8.14 1.63
CA PHE A 303 -6.47 -8.93 0.56
C PHE A 303 -5.31 -9.79 1.09
N ALA A 304 -5.18 -11.03 0.57
CA ALA A 304 -4.10 -11.95 0.92
C ALA A 304 -3.79 -11.94 2.43
N LYS A 305 -4.77 -12.31 3.24
CA LYS A 305 -4.73 -12.18 4.72
C LYS A 305 -3.69 -13.07 5.40
N ASN A 306 -3.10 -14.02 4.67
CA ASN A 306 -1.94 -14.83 5.08
C ASN A 306 -0.64 -13.99 5.13
N MET A 307 -0.67 -12.76 4.62
CA MET A 307 0.41 -11.78 4.67
C MET A 307 -0.11 -10.47 5.25
N VAL A 308 0.59 -9.94 6.24
CA VAL A 308 0.30 -8.64 6.86
C VAL A 308 1.36 -7.64 6.40
N THR A 309 0.91 -6.50 5.90
CA THR A 309 1.78 -5.38 5.50
C THR A 309 1.25 -4.08 6.10
N GLY A 310 2.13 -3.17 6.48
CA GLY A 310 1.70 -1.88 7.03
C GLY A 310 2.85 -1.13 7.70
N PHE A 311 2.50 -0.07 8.39
CA PHE A 311 3.47 0.81 9.03
C PHE A 311 3.27 0.84 10.55
N ILE A 312 4.37 0.81 11.28
CA ILE A 312 4.44 1.09 12.72
C ILE A 312 5.46 2.21 12.96
N ARG A 313 5.54 2.68 14.20
CA ARG A 313 6.69 3.49 14.64
C ARG A 313 7.48 2.76 15.71
N LEU A 314 8.79 2.93 15.66
CA LEU A 314 9.72 2.56 16.71
C LEU A 314 10.59 3.76 17.04
N GLU A 315 10.53 4.20 18.28
CA GLU A 315 11.17 5.45 18.74
C GLU A 315 10.78 6.65 17.86
N GLY A 316 9.48 6.76 17.56
CA GLY A 316 8.89 7.81 16.74
C GLY A 316 9.17 7.72 15.24
N ARG A 317 9.94 6.75 14.77
CA ARG A 317 10.34 6.59 13.36
C ARG A 317 9.52 5.53 12.66
N THR A 318 9.10 5.82 11.45
CA THR A 318 8.34 4.87 10.63
C THR A 318 9.19 3.65 10.25
N VAL A 319 8.57 2.49 10.37
CA VAL A 319 9.09 1.18 9.93
C VAL A 319 8.00 0.46 9.17
N GLY A 320 8.32 -0.05 7.99
CA GLY A 320 7.44 -0.95 7.24
C GLY A 320 7.48 -2.36 7.83
N VAL A 321 6.33 -2.97 8.02
CA VAL A 321 6.20 -4.33 8.53
C VAL A 321 5.72 -5.26 7.42
N VAL A 322 6.38 -6.39 7.28
CA VAL A 322 5.96 -7.51 6.41
C VAL A 322 5.95 -8.77 7.27
N ALA A 323 4.80 -9.38 7.44
CA ALA A 323 4.66 -10.50 8.37
C ALA A 323 3.78 -11.62 7.82
N ASN A 324 4.16 -12.88 8.09
CA ASN A 324 3.27 -14.01 7.85
C ASN A 324 2.15 -14.02 8.90
N GLN A 325 0.92 -14.38 8.50
CA GLN A 325 -0.21 -14.55 9.42
C GLN A 325 -0.57 -16.02 9.57
N PRO A 326 -0.15 -16.68 10.66
CA PRO A 326 -0.39 -18.12 10.85
C PRO A 326 -1.87 -18.51 10.92
N MET A 327 -2.75 -17.56 11.26
CA MET A 327 -4.20 -17.80 11.31
C MET A 327 -4.82 -18.05 9.94
N VAL A 328 -4.14 -17.67 8.86
CA VAL A 328 -4.64 -17.80 7.50
C VAL A 328 -3.64 -18.61 6.67
N LEU A 329 -4.08 -19.72 6.08
CA LEU A 329 -3.25 -20.65 5.32
C LEU A 329 -1.94 -21.05 6.04
N ALA A 330 -1.97 -21.11 7.38
CA ALA A 330 -0.80 -21.37 8.24
C ALA A 330 0.40 -20.44 7.97
N GLY A 331 0.18 -19.27 7.38
CA GLY A 331 1.24 -18.35 6.99
C GLY A 331 1.98 -18.71 5.69
N CYS A 332 1.50 -19.68 4.91
CA CYS A 332 2.10 -20.05 3.62
C CYS A 332 2.16 -18.84 2.68
N LEU A 333 3.19 -18.81 1.84
CA LEU A 333 3.26 -17.89 0.71
C LEU A 333 2.46 -18.46 -0.46
N ASP A 334 1.63 -17.64 -1.06
CA ASP A 334 0.90 -17.93 -2.30
C ASP A 334 1.12 -16.79 -3.31
N ILE A 335 0.45 -16.85 -4.44
CA ILE A 335 0.55 -15.84 -5.49
C ILE A 335 0.22 -14.45 -4.94
N ASP A 336 -0.90 -14.32 -4.24
CA ASP A 336 -1.42 -13.02 -3.81
C ASP A 336 -0.60 -12.42 -2.67
N SER A 337 -0.20 -13.21 -1.69
CA SER A 337 0.68 -12.76 -0.60
C SER A 337 2.07 -12.36 -1.10
N SER A 338 2.59 -13.07 -2.12
CA SER A 338 3.87 -12.73 -2.74
C SER A 338 3.80 -11.40 -3.49
N ARG A 339 2.71 -11.14 -4.23
CA ARG A 339 2.47 -9.87 -4.93
C ARG A 339 2.30 -8.71 -3.95
N LYS A 340 1.47 -8.89 -2.93
CA LYS A 340 1.23 -7.92 -1.85
C LYS A 340 2.53 -7.51 -1.17
N ALA A 341 3.29 -8.47 -0.68
CA ALA A 341 4.54 -8.20 0.02
C ALA A 341 5.60 -7.59 -0.91
N ALA A 342 5.75 -8.07 -2.14
CA ALA A 342 6.72 -7.53 -3.09
C ALA A 342 6.46 -6.06 -3.41
N ARG A 343 5.21 -5.68 -3.64
CA ARG A 343 4.80 -4.29 -3.88
C ARG A 343 5.14 -3.40 -2.68
N PHE A 344 4.82 -3.86 -1.47
CA PHE A 344 5.07 -3.12 -0.25
C PHE A 344 6.57 -2.96 0.06
N VAL A 345 7.37 -4.01 -0.11
CA VAL A 345 8.84 -3.95 0.04
C VAL A 345 9.46 -2.95 -0.93
N ARG A 346 9.03 -2.95 -2.19
CA ARG A 346 9.53 -1.98 -3.18
C ARG A 346 9.14 -0.55 -2.83
N PHE A 347 7.94 -0.32 -2.35
CA PHE A 347 7.53 0.99 -1.86
C PHE A 347 8.42 1.47 -0.71
N CYS A 348 8.63 0.63 0.29
CA CYS A 348 9.52 0.96 1.41
C CYS A 348 10.94 1.29 0.94
N ASP A 349 11.49 0.51 0.00
CA ASP A 349 12.83 0.75 -0.52
C ASP A 349 12.93 2.05 -1.33
N CYS A 350 11.92 2.39 -2.15
CA CYS A 350 11.86 3.65 -2.90
C CYS A 350 11.91 4.87 -1.98
N PHE A 351 11.31 4.78 -0.80
CA PHE A 351 11.15 5.90 0.13
C PHE A 351 12.00 5.79 1.41
N GLU A 352 13.08 5.01 1.36
CA GLU A 352 14.05 4.87 2.47
C GLU A 352 13.40 4.45 3.80
N ILE A 353 12.29 3.70 3.75
CA ILE A 353 11.58 3.19 4.93
C ILE A 353 12.20 1.85 5.35
N PRO A 354 12.76 1.73 6.56
CA PRO A 354 13.29 0.48 7.08
C PRO A 354 12.24 -0.61 7.14
N ILE A 355 12.62 -1.87 6.95
CA ILE A 355 11.69 -3.00 6.89
C ILE A 355 11.93 -3.96 8.05
N LEU A 356 10.89 -4.21 8.84
CA LEU A 356 10.80 -5.30 9.80
C LEU A 356 10.04 -6.47 9.19
N THR A 357 10.68 -7.64 9.14
CA THR A 357 10.04 -8.86 8.67
C THR A 357 9.82 -9.83 9.84
N LEU A 358 8.57 -10.26 10.05
CA LEU A 358 8.20 -11.23 11.08
C LEU A 358 7.84 -12.55 10.40
N VAL A 359 8.53 -13.63 10.73
CA VAL A 359 8.50 -14.87 9.97
C VAL A 359 7.87 -16.01 10.79
N ASP A 360 6.81 -16.56 10.26
CA ASP A 360 6.27 -17.87 10.58
C ASP A 360 5.69 -18.47 9.29
N VAL A 361 6.53 -19.15 8.51
CA VAL A 361 6.20 -19.61 7.17
C VAL A 361 6.61 -21.07 6.95
N PRO A 362 5.63 -21.99 6.71
CA PRO A 362 5.91 -23.39 6.46
C PRO A 362 6.36 -23.69 5.01
N GLY A 363 6.19 -22.74 4.10
CA GLY A 363 6.56 -22.90 2.69
C GLY A 363 5.69 -22.08 1.75
N PHE A 364 5.84 -22.32 0.45
CA PHE A 364 4.88 -21.89 -0.56
C PHE A 364 3.68 -22.83 -0.57
N LEU A 365 2.49 -22.28 -0.80
CA LEU A 365 1.25 -23.04 -0.86
C LEU A 365 1.28 -24.01 -2.08
N PRO A 366 1.20 -25.33 -1.87
CA PRO A 366 1.19 -26.29 -2.96
C PRO A 366 -0.21 -26.35 -3.62
N GLY A 367 -0.26 -26.83 -4.84
CA GLY A 367 -1.50 -27.14 -5.53
C GLY A 367 -1.49 -26.72 -7.01
N THR A 368 -2.29 -27.42 -7.81
CA THR A 368 -2.35 -27.19 -9.26
C THR A 368 -2.76 -25.79 -9.64
N SER A 369 -3.69 -25.16 -8.91
CA SER A 369 -4.08 -23.78 -9.16
C SER A 369 -2.91 -22.82 -8.96
N GLN A 370 -2.15 -22.96 -7.88
CA GLN A 370 -0.98 -22.13 -7.61
C GLN A 370 0.10 -22.33 -8.71
N GLU A 371 0.38 -23.57 -9.09
CA GLU A 371 1.36 -23.86 -10.13
C GLU A 371 0.93 -23.31 -11.49
N HIS A 372 -0.34 -23.54 -11.88
CA HIS A 372 -0.86 -23.11 -13.18
C HIS A 372 -1.00 -21.57 -13.26
N ASP A 373 -1.34 -20.91 -12.16
CA ASP A 373 -1.47 -19.46 -12.10
C ASP A 373 -0.13 -18.75 -11.84
N GLY A 374 0.97 -19.51 -11.73
CA GLY A 374 2.34 -18.99 -11.77
C GLY A 374 2.94 -18.62 -10.43
N VAL A 375 2.73 -19.40 -9.36
CA VAL A 375 3.34 -19.18 -8.03
C VAL A 375 4.85 -19.01 -8.10
N ILE A 376 5.53 -19.72 -9.01
CA ILE A 376 6.99 -19.60 -9.23
C ILE A 376 7.35 -18.16 -9.65
N LYS A 377 6.64 -17.60 -10.62
CA LYS A 377 6.87 -16.25 -11.14
C LYS A 377 6.53 -15.20 -10.07
N HIS A 378 5.42 -15.37 -9.38
CA HIS A 378 4.97 -14.42 -8.35
C HIS A 378 5.81 -14.49 -7.07
N GLY A 379 6.22 -15.68 -6.65
CA GLY A 379 7.20 -15.86 -5.58
C GLY A 379 8.55 -15.22 -5.89
N ALA A 380 8.99 -15.33 -7.16
CA ALA A 380 10.21 -14.66 -7.62
C ALA A 380 10.16 -13.13 -7.51
N LYS A 381 8.97 -12.51 -7.61
CA LYS A 381 8.82 -11.05 -7.39
C LYS A 381 9.20 -10.65 -5.95
N LEU A 382 8.76 -11.42 -4.97
CA LEU A 382 9.06 -11.15 -3.57
C LEU A 382 10.55 -11.37 -3.27
N LEU A 383 11.11 -12.45 -3.81
CA LEU A 383 12.54 -12.74 -3.72
C LEU A 383 13.37 -11.60 -4.32
N PHE A 384 12.98 -11.12 -5.49
CA PHE A 384 13.62 -10.00 -6.19
C PHE A 384 13.53 -8.71 -5.37
N ALA A 385 12.34 -8.36 -4.88
CA ALA A 385 12.12 -7.15 -4.09
C ALA A 385 13.01 -7.10 -2.84
N TYR A 386 13.07 -8.17 -2.06
CA TYR A 386 13.95 -8.23 -0.89
C TYR A 386 15.43 -8.23 -1.24
N GLY A 387 15.83 -8.93 -2.30
CA GLY A 387 17.23 -9.00 -2.75
C GLY A 387 17.75 -7.66 -3.24
N GLU A 388 16.90 -6.88 -3.90
CA GLU A 388 17.22 -5.55 -4.41
C GLU A 388 17.19 -4.46 -3.33
N ALA A 389 16.29 -4.56 -2.38
CA ALA A 389 16.10 -3.55 -1.34
C ALA A 389 17.39 -3.22 -0.59
N THR A 390 17.69 -1.91 -0.51
CA THR A 390 18.90 -1.35 0.10
C THR A 390 18.68 -0.77 1.48
N VAL A 391 17.43 -0.54 1.87
CA VAL A 391 17.06 -0.05 3.20
C VAL A 391 17.47 -0.99 4.33
N PRO A 392 17.56 -0.52 5.59
CA PRO A 392 17.74 -1.39 6.74
C PRO A 392 16.67 -2.49 6.80
N LYS A 393 17.09 -3.74 6.93
CA LYS A 393 16.23 -4.92 7.01
C LYS A 393 16.52 -5.72 8.26
N VAL A 394 15.55 -5.78 9.16
CA VAL A 394 15.59 -6.57 10.39
C VAL A 394 14.55 -7.68 10.31
N THR A 395 14.96 -8.90 10.65
CA THR A 395 14.08 -10.07 10.59
C THR A 395 13.97 -10.71 11.95
N VAL A 396 12.76 -11.09 12.35
CA VAL A 396 12.51 -11.90 13.56
C VAL A 396 11.75 -13.16 13.14
N ILE A 397 12.36 -14.31 13.36
CA ILE A 397 11.74 -15.61 13.13
C ILE A 397 11.07 -16.04 14.42
N THR A 398 9.75 -16.16 14.41
CA THR A 398 8.98 -16.46 15.62
C THR A 398 8.73 -17.95 15.78
N ARG A 399 8.55 -18.69 14.68
CA ARG A 399 8.31 -20.13 14.67
C ARG A 399 8.85 -20.78 13.40
N LYS A 400 8.02 -21.16 12.44
CA LYS A 400 8.43 -21.90 11.24
C LYS A 400 9.16 -20.99 10.24
N ALA A 401 10.23 -21.53 9.66
CA ALA A 401 10.97 -20.91 8.57
C ALA A 401 11.53 -22.02 7.67
N TYR A 402 10.72 -22.48 6.71
CA TYR A 402 11.05 -23.68 5.93
C TYR A 402 11.35 -23.37 4.46
N GLY A 403 12.37 -24.04 3.95
CA GLY A 403 12.70 -24.14 2.54
C GLY A 403 12.94 -22.80 1.85
N GLY A 404 12.47 -22.70 0.61
CA GLY A 404 12.58 -21.47 -0.19
C GLY A 404 11.86 -20.28 0.43
N ALA A 405 10.77 -20.48 1.17
CA ALA A 405 10.04 -19.43 1.83
C ALA A 405 10.85 -18.75 2.95
N TYR A 406 11.64 -19.52 3.73
CA TYR A 406 12.63 -18.96 4.65
C TYR A 406 13.60 -18.02 3.93
N VAL A 407 14.13 -18.46 2.80
CA VAL A 407 15.09 -17.64 2.03
C VAL A 407 14.43 -16.34 1.57
N VAL A 408 13.21 -16.42 1.04
CA VAL A 408 12.45 -15.28 0.47
C VAL A 408 12.11 -14.24 1.53
N MET A 409 11.73 -14.65 2.75
CA MET A 409 11.29 -13.76 3.82
C MET A 409 12.46 -13.04 4.51
N SER A 410 13.17 -12.20 3.73
CA SER A 410 14.24 -11.32 4.23
C SER A 410 15.37 -12.03 4.97
N SER A 411 15.76 -13.22 4.50
CA SER A 411 16.88 -13.95 5.11
C SER A 411 18.22 -13.22 4.93
N LYS A 412 19.22 -13.57 5.75
CA LYS A 412 20.60 -13.09 5.55
C LYS A 412 21.16 -13.44 4.17
N HIS A 413 20.70 -14.53 3.56
CA HIS A 413 21.09 -14.96 2.22
C HIS A 413 20.65 -13.95 1.14
N LEU A 414 19.55 -13.21 1.38
CA LEU A 414 19.08 -12.09 0.56
C LEU A 414 19.50 -10.72 1.10
N ARG A 415 20.64 -10.65 1.79
CA ARG A 415 21.18 -9.41 2.33
C ARG A 415 20.30 -8.77 3.42
N GLY A 416 19.58 -9.57 4.22
CA GLY A 416 19.03 -9.12 5.49
C GLY A 416 20.16 -8.69 6.42
N ASP A 417 20.01 -7.55 7.09
CA ASP A 417 21.10 -6.97 7.89
C ASP A 417 21.23 -7.64 9.25
N VAL A 418 20.10 -7.75 9.97
CA VAL A 418 20.06 -8.39 11.30
C VAL A 418 18.90 -9.40 11.31
N SER A 419 19.21 -10.61 11.77
CA SER A 419 18.24 -11.69 11.90
C SER A 419 18.23 -12.23 13.32
N TYR A 420 17.07 -12.14 13.97
CA TYR A 420 16.80 -12.71 15.28
C TYR A 420 15.88 -13.93 15.14
N ALA A 421 15.99 -14.85 16.07
CA ALA A 421 15.08 -15.96 16.21
C ALA A 421 14.55 -16.06 17.66
N TRP A 422 13.30 -16.45 17.82
CA TRP A 422 12.78 -16.87 19.11
C TRP A 422 13.20 -18.31 19.40
N PRO A 423 13.22 -18.76 20.66
CA PRO A 423 13.55 -20.16 21.01
C PRO A 423 12.61 -21.18 20.37
N THR A 424 11.38 -20.77 20.01
CA THR A 424 10.36 -21.56 19.33
C THR A 424 10.59 -21.71 17.83
N SER A 425 11.67 -21.13 17.28
CA SER A 425 11.92 -21.13 15.84
C SER A 425 12.40 -22.49 15.35
N GLU A 426 11.86 -22.88 14.21
CA GLU A 426 12.23 -24.08 13.46
C GLU A 426 12.74 -23.67 12.08
N ILE A 427 14.06 -23.74 11.86
CA ILE A 427 14.69 -23.27 10.61
C ILE A 427 15.26 -24.47 9.89
N ALA A 428 14.58 -24.93 8.83
CA ALA A 428 14.91 -26.16 8.15
C ALA A 428 14.52 -26.14 6.66
N VAL A 429 14.96 -27.16 5.91
CA VAL A 429 14.57 -27.32 4.51
C VAL A 429 13.07 -27.61 4.40
N MET A 430 12.53 -28.40 5.33
CA MET A 430 11.11 -28.75 5.43
C MET A 430 10.78 -29.21 6.85
N GLY A 431 9.50 -29.36 7.16
CA GLY A 431 9.08 -29.90 8.45
C GLY A 431 9.59 -31.31 8.67
N ALA A 432 9.87 -31.66 9.93
CA ALA A 432 10.55 -32.90 10.33
C ALA A 432 9.87 -34.16 9.79
N LYS A 433 8.54 -34.23 9.83
CA LYS A 433 7.79 -35.38 9.31
C LYS A 433 8.06 -35.60 7.81
N GLY A 434 7.97 -34.58 6.99
CA GLY A 434 8.23 -34.70 5.56
C GLY A 434 9.70 -35.05 5.27
N ALA A 435 10.63 -34.48 6.02
CA ALA A 435 12.06 -34.79 5.89
C ALA A 435 12.35 -36.26 6.22
N THR A 436 11.79 -36.78 7.29
CA THR A 436 12.01 -38.17 7.73
C THR A 436 11.36 -39.18 6.78
N GLU A 437 10.17 -38.90 6.25
CA GLU A 437 9.53 -39.75 5.24
C GLU A 437 10.36 -39.85 3.95
N ILE A 438 11.11 -38.83 3.59
CA ILE A 438 12.02 -38.84 2.43
C ILE A 438 13.32 -39.57 2.78
N LEU A 439 13.95 -39.24 3.91
CA LEU A 439 15.25 -39.78 4.28
C LEU A 439 15.20 -41.28 4.63
N TYR A 440 14.09 -41.71 5.23
CA TYR A 440 13.88 -43.05 5.72
C TYR A 440 12.76 -43.78 4.97
N ARG A 441 12.69 -43.55 3.65
CA ARG A 441 11.62 -44.09 2.80
C ARG A 441 11.48 -45.61 2.89
N SER A 442 12.57 -46.32 3.19
CA SER A 442 12.55 -47.80 3.37
C SER A 442 11.96 -48.22 4.74
N GLU A 443 11.75 -47.32 5.66
CA GLU A 443 11.22 -47.60 7.01
C GLU A 443 9.76 -47.14 7.18
N LEU A 444 9.08 -46.68 6.10
CA LEU A 444 7.72 -46.15 6.15
C LEU A 444 6.67 -47.17 6.62
N ASP A 445 6.92 -48.46 6.48
CA ASP A 445 6.05 -49.53 6.95
C ASP A 445 6.10 -49.72 8.47
N ASP A 446 7.02 -49.04 9.17
CA ASP A 446 7.19 -49.11 10.63
C ASP A 446 6.90 -47.74 11.28
N PRO A 447 5.63 -47.46 11.68
CA PRO A 447 5.24 -46.17 12.24
C PRO A 447 6.02 -45.76 13.52
N GLU A 448 6.42 -46.73 14.34
CA GLU A 448 7.18 -46.45 15.57
C GLU A 448 8.58 -45.94 15.25
N LYS A 449 9.27 -46.57 14.27
CA LYS A 449 10.58 -46.10 13.83
C LYS A 449 10.47 -44.72 13.18
N ILE A 450 9.50 -44.47 12.33
CA ILE A 450 9.33 -43.16 11.71
C ILE A 450 9.04 -42.09 12.76
N ALA A 451 8.22 -42.37 13.77
CA ALA A 451 8.00 -41.46 14.88
C ALA A 451 9.31 -41.13 15.64
N GLN A 452 10.15 -42.17 15.93
CA GLN A 452 11.45 -41.97 16.56
C GLN A 452 12.39 -41.13 15.66
N ARG A 453 12.47 -41.45 14.35
CA ARG A 453 13.29 -40.69 13.40
C ARG A 453 12.83 -39.22 13.29
N THR A 454 11.53 -38.99 13.37
CA THR A 454 10.96 -37.62 13.32
C THR A 454 11.36 -36.85 14.58
N ALA A 455 11.25 -37.45 15.77
CA ALA A 455 11.69 -36.85 17.02
C ALA A 455 13.21 -36.56 17.03
N ASP A 456 14.02 -37.49 16.54
CA ASP A 456 15.48 -37.31 16.44
C ASP A 456 15.83 -36.18 15.44
N TYR A 457 15.05 -36.04 14.36
CA TYR A 457 15.23 -34.97 13.36
C TYR A 457 14.81 -33.61 13.95
N GLU A 458 13.69 -33.55 14.66
CA GLU A 458 13.21 -32.35 15.34
C GLU A 458 14.23 -31.82 16.33
N ASP A 459 14.71 -32.67 17.23
CA ASP A 459 15.72 -32.32 18.24
C ASP A 459 17.00 -31.78 17.57
N ARG A 460 17.42 -32.40 16.48
CA ARG A 460 18.69 -32.06 15.84
C ARG A 460 18.61 -30.85 14.91
N PHE A 461 17.52 -30.65 14.17
CA PHE A 461 17.45 -29.70 13.07
C PHE A 461 16.32 -28.66 13.17
N ALA A 462 15.21 -28.97 13.87
CA ALA A 462 14.07 -28.05 13.96
C ALA A 462 14.21 -27.12 15.18
N ASN A 463 15.32 -26.39 15.24
CA ASN A 463 15.62 -25.43 16.29
C ASN A 463 16.43 -24.25 15.72
N PRO A 464 16.54 -23.12 16.43
CA PRO A 464 17.28 -21.95 15.93
C PRO A 464 18.79 -22.10 16.03
N PHE A 465 19.31 -23.01 16.88
CA PHE A 465 20.72 -23.04 17.23
C PHE A 465 21.60 -23.51 16.08
N VAL A 466 21.14 -24.45 15.25
CA VAL A 466 21.88 -24.89 14.06
C VAL A 466 22.12 -23.73 13.10
N ALA A 467 21.12 -22.85 12.90
CA ALA A 467 21.27 -21.67 12.06
C ALA A 467 22.17 -20.61 12.73
N ALA A 468 22.07 -20.45 14.04
CA ALA A 468 22.91 -19.54 14.82
C ALA A 468 24.40 -19.94 14.79
N GLU A 469 24.71 -21.22 14.97
CA GLU A 469 26.09 -21.77 14.86
C GLU A 469 26.74 -21.48 13.51
N ARG A 470 25.93 -21.37 12.47
CA ARG A 470 26.40 -21.05 11.10
C ARG A 470 26.42 -19.56 10.79
N GLY A 471 26.01 -18.71 11.74
CA GLY A 471 25.93 -17.26 11.55
C GLY A 471 24.77 -16.82 10.62
N PHE A 472 23.76 -17.66 10.40
CA PHE A 472 22.55 -17.31 9.65
C PHE A 472 21.53 -16.56 10.49
N ILE A 473 21.66 -16.65 11.81
CA ILE A 473 20.95 -15.90 12.85
C ILE A 473 21.98 -15.17 13.69
N ASP A 474 21.77 -13.87 13.96
CA ASP A 474 22.69 -13.07 14.78
C ASP A 474 22.53 -13.39 16.26
N GLU A 475 21.29 -13.66 16.69
CA GLU A 475 21.02 -14.01 18.08
C GLU A 475 19.67 -14.72 18.23
N VAL A 476 19.60 -15.66 19.17
CA VAL A 476 18.35 -16.24 19.67
C VAL A 476 17.90 -15.38 20.86
N ILE A 477 16.79 -14.67 20.71
CA ILE A 477 16.32 -13.68 21.69
C ILE A 477 15.11 -14.17 22.47
N GLN A 478 14.95 -13.67 23.70
CA GLN A 478 13.70 -13.86 24.45
C GLN A 478 12.58 -13.09 23.78
N PRO A 479 11.38 -13.69 23.56
CA PRO A 479 10.25 -13.02 22.91
C PRO A 479 9.92 -11.65 23.50
N ARG A 480 9.90 -11.53 24.83
CA ARG A 480 9.64 -10.28 25.56
C ARG A 480 10.58 -9.13 25.20
N SER A 481 11.78 -9.43 24.71
CA SER A 481 12.80 -8.43 24.38
C SER A 481 12.72 -7.93 22.93
N THR A 482 11.79 -8.42 22.12
CA THR A 482 11.72 -8.18 20.67
C THR A 482 11.72 -6.69 20.32
N ARG A 483 10.85 -5.88 20.95
CA ARG A 483 10.83 -4.43 20.71
C ARG A 483 12.21 -3.81 20.90
N LYS A 484 12.80 -4.00 22.07
CA LYS A 484 14.11 -3.45 22.43
C LYS A 484 15.21 -3.87 21.46
N ARG A 485 15.22 -5.15 21.05
CA ARG A 485 16.24 -5.68 20.13
C ARG A 485 16.08 -5.11 18.72
N VAL A 486 14.86 -5.05 18.22
CA VAL A 486 14.54 -4.50 16.89
C VAL A 486 14.83 -3.00 16.85
N SER A 487 14.42 -2.21 17.84
CA SER A 487 14.73 -0.77 17.92
C SER A 487 16.23 -0.52 17.89
N ARG A 488 17.00 -1.24 18.69
CA ARG A 488 18.47 -1.12 18.72
C ARG A 488 19.12 -1.52 17.40
N ALA A 489 18.61 -2.56 16.73
CA ALA A 489 19.10 -2.95 15.41
C ALA A 489 18.86 -1.84 14.37
N PHE A 490 17.67 -1.24 14.31
CA PHE A 490 17.41 -0.12 13.42
C PHE A 490 18.25 1.13 13.79
N ALA A 491 18.46 1.40 15.06
CA ALA A 491 19.34 2.48 15.50
C ALA A 491 20.77 2.30 14.99
N ALA A 492 21.31 1.09 15.06
CA ALA A 492 22.64 0.74 14.54
C ALA A 492 22.73 0.83 13.02
N LEU A 493 21.63 0.55 12.32
CA LEU A 493 21.56 0.56 10.85
C LEU A 493 21.15 1.93 10.26
N ARG A 494 20.92 2.95 11.08
CA ARG A 494 20.37 4.25 10.65
C ARG A 494 21.15 4.90 9.50
N ASN A 495 22.45 4.73 9.49
CA ASN A 495 23.34 5.30 8.47
C ASN A 495 23.75 4.28 7.42
N LYS A 496 23.05 3.15 7.32
CA LYS A 496 23.34 2.14 6.29
C LYS A 496 23.33 2.78 4.91
N ARG A 497 24.34 2.48 4.12
CA ARG A 497 24.42 2.81 2.68
C ARG A 497 24.85 1.56 1.94
N ARG A 498 24.11 1.21 0.91
CA ARG A 498 24.41 0.10 0.01
C ARG A 498 24.19 0.56 -1.43
N SER A 499 25.22 0.47 -2.25
CA SER A 499 25.10 0.66 -3.70
C SER A 499 24.80 -0.67 -4.39
N LEU A 500 23.95 -0.62 -5.39
CA LEU A 500 23.71 -1.71 -6.32
C LEU A 500 24.57 -1.52 -7.57
N PRO A 501 24.83 -2.58 -8.35
CA PRO A 501 25.43 -2.45 -9.68
C PRO A 501 24.61 -1.48 -10.53
N TRP A 502 25.31 -0.67 -11.33
CA TRP A 502 24.63 0.28 -12.21
C TRP A 502 23.71 -0.44 -13.20
N LYS A 503 22.48 0.05 -13.36
CA LYS A 503 21.50 -0.40 -14.33
C LYS A 503 20.56 0.76 -14.70
N LYS A 504 20.06 0.75 -15.92
CA LYS A 504 19.06 1.75 -16.35
C LYS A 504 17.76 1.63 -15.53
N HIS A 505 17.31 0.42 -15.34
CA HIS A 505 16.24 -0.02 -14.44
C HIS A 505 16.42 -1.52 -14.21
N ASP A 506 15.73 -2.08 -13.25
CA ASP A 506 15.67 -3.52 -13.06
C ASP A 506 14.76 -4.20 -14.10
N ASN A 507 14.85 -5.51 -14.20
CA ASN A 507 13.96 -6.35 -14.98
C ASN A 507 13.31 -7.38 -14.05
N ILE A 508 12.46 -6.88 -13.17
CA ILE A 508 11.69 -7.69 -12.25
C ILE A 508 10.75 -8.61 -13.03
N PRO A 509 10.53 -9.88 -12.60
CA PRO A 509 9.57 -10.77 -13.25
C PRO A 509 8.13 -10.23 -13.06
N LEU A 510 7.60 -9.57 -14.09
CA LEU A 510 6.28 -8.94 -14.09
C LEU A 510 5.15 -9.95 -14.30
#